data_ee29b36c557705428a7cf2353d27c328
#
_entry.id   ee29b36c557705428a7cf2353d27c328
#
_cell.length_a   1.000
_cell.length_b   1.000
_cell.length_c   1.000
_cell.angle_alpha   90.00
_cell.angle_beta   90.00
_cell.angle_gamma   90.00
#
_symmetry.space_group_name_H-M   'P 1'
#
loop_
_entity.id
_entity.type
_entity.pdbx_description
1 polymer ?
#
loop_
_entity_poly.entity_id
_entity_poly.type
_entity_poly.pdbx_seq_one_letter_code
_entity_poly.pdbx_strand_id
1 'polypeptide(L)'
;TNLAFYDENRKMLYEGLQRLGFHCIKSEGAFYMWVKSPEADEEKFVAAGKKYNIIMVKGSAFGCAGYVRLAYCVSHETVKNALIAFEKLAKDYGLYTE
;
A
#
# COMPACT_ATOMS: atom_id res chain seq x y z
N THR A 1 20.39 -12.17 -0.92
CA THR A 1 19.38 -12.98 -1.57
C THR A 1 18.11 -12.18 -1.85
N ASN A 2 17.24 -12.73 -2.69
CA ASN A 2 16.00 -12.08 -3.03
C ASN A 2 15.10 -11.89 -1.82
N LEU A 3 15.13 -12.82 -0.87
CA LEU A 3 14.29 -12.71 0.32
C LEU A 3 14.68 -11.51 1.18
N ALA A 4 15.99 -11.30 1.35
CA ALA A 4 16.46 -10.14 2.12
C ALA A 4 16.09 -8.84 1.42
N PHE A 5 16.19 -8.82 0.10
CA PHE A 5 15.85 -7.64 -0.70
C PHE A 5 14.36 -7.29 -0.54
N TYR A 6 13.50 -8.29 -0.65
CA TYR A 6 12.06 -8.06 -0.52
C TYR A 6 11.66 -7.75 0.92
N ASP A 7 12.42 -8.26 1.89
CA ASP A 7 12.16 -7.95 3.29
C ASP A 7 12.44 -6.47 3.57
N GLU A 8 13.45 -5.91 2.92
CA GLU A 8 13.72 -4.47 3.02
C GLU A 8 12.59 -3.67 2.40
N ASN A 9 12.08 -4.13 1.25
CA ASN A 9 10.92 -3.48 0.63
C ASN A 9 9.72 -3.49 1.57
N ARG A 10 9.47 -4.63 2.22
CA ARG A 10 8.36 -4.76 3.15
C ARG A 10 8.46 -3.75 4.29
N LYS A 11 9.64 -3.66 4.89
CA LYS A 11 9.86 -2.71 5.97
C LYS A 11 9.66 -1.27 5.51
N MET A 12 10.26 -0.93 4.38
CA MET A 12 10.18 0.42 3.85
C MET A 12 8.74 0.81 3.55
N LEU A 13 8.01 -0.10 2.92
CA LEU A 13 6.62 0.16 2.57
C LEU A 13 5.74 0.26 3.81
N TYR A 14 5.91 -0.68 4.73
CA TYR A 14 5.10 -0.71 5.95
C TYR A 14 5.30 0.55 6.78
N GLU A 15 6.56 0.90 7.03
CA GLU A 15 6.86 2.06 7.86
C GLU A 15 6.44 3.35 7.17
N GLY A 16 6.65 3.43 5.86
CA GLY A 16 6.26 4.60 5.11
C GLY A 16 4.75 4.82 5.10
N LEU A 17 3.99 3.74 4.89
CA LEU A 17 2.54 3.85 4.88
C LEU A 17 1.99 4.19 6.25
N GLN A 18 2.55 3.60 7.31
CA GLN A 18 2.11 3.93 8.67
C GLN A 18 2.37 5.40 8.99
N ARG A 19 3.52 5.90 8.59
CA ARG A 19 3.85 7.31 8.82
C ARG A 19 2.86 8.23 8.11
N LEU A 20 2.35 7.80 6.97
CA LEU A 20 1.39 8.58 6.19
C LEU A 20 -0.05 8.44 6.70
N GLY A 21 -0.28 7.60 7.69
CA GLY A 21 -1.59 7.46 8.30
C GLY A 21 -2.40 6.28 7.81
N PHE A 22 -1.83 5.42 6.98
CA PHE A 22 -2.52 4.21 6.53
C PHE A 22 -2.35 3.10 7.54
N HIS A 23 -3.38 2.29 7.68
CA HIS A 23 -3.32 1.11 8.55
C HIS A 23 -2.94 -0.10 7.68
N CYS A 24 -1.85 -0.76 8.04
CA CYS A 24 -1.32 -1.86 7.25
C CYS A 24 -1.23 -3.12 8.08
N ILE A 25 -1.46 -4.27 7.44
CA ILE A 25 -1.30 -5.57 8.07
C ILE A 25 -0.30 -6.35 7.22
N LYS A 26 0.76 -6.85 7.88
CA LYS A 26 1.75 -7.67 7.20
C LYS A 26 1.18 -9.06 6.99
N SER A 27 1.46 -9.62 5.82
CA SER A 27 1.05 -10.97 5.49
C SER A 27 2.27 -11.87 5.64
N GLU A 28 2.21 -12.84 6.55
CA GLU A 28 3.33 -13.75 6.77
C GLU A 28 3.47 -14.70 5.60
N GLY A 29 4.70 -14.91 5.17
CA GLY A 29 5.01 -15.90 4.15
C GLY A 29 4.57 -15.55 2.76
N ALA A 30 4.07 -14.33 2.52
CA ALA A 30 3.66 -13.89 1.20
C ALA A 30 4.30 -12.55 0.90
N PHE A 31 4.36 -12.20 -0.38
CA PHE A 31 4.96 -10.94 -0.82
C PHE A 31 3.92 -9.87 -1.01
N TYR A 32 2.91 -9.85 -0.15
CA TYR A 32 1.80 -8.91 -0.21
C TYR A 32 1.60 -8.25 1.13
N MET A 33 1.07 -7.04 1.07
CA MET A 33 0.72 -6.29 2.28
C MET A 33 -0.72 -5.83 2.12
N TRP A 34 -1.50 -5.93 3.20
CA TRP A 34 -2.87 -5.47 3.20
C TRP A 34 -2.90 -4.07 3.78
N VAL A 35 -3.57 -3.16 3.07
CA VAL A 35 -3.72 -1.78 3.51
C VAL A 35 -5.21 -1.51 3.65
N LYS A 36 -5.61 -1.01 4.80
CA LYS A 36 -7.02 -0.69 5.02
C LYS A 36 -7.41 0.50 4.15
N SER A 37 -8.51 0.36 3.42
CA SER A 37 -9.03 1.45 2.62
C SER A 37 -9.54 2.56 3.54
N PRO A 38 -9.17 3.83 3.30
CA PRO A 38 -9.73 4.92 4.09
C PRO A 38 -11.19 5.22 3.73
N GLU A 39 -11.69 4.62 2.66
CA GLU A 39 -13.09 4.70 2.28
C GLU A 39 -13.76 3.37 2.52
N ALA A 40 -15.08 3.39 2.77
CA ALA A 40 -15.85 2.16 2.93
C ALA A 40 -15.80 1.32 1.66
N ASP A 41 -15.80 1.96 0.51
CA ASP A 41 -15.72 1.27 -0.78
C ASP A 41 -14.28 1.21 -1.24
N GLU A 42 -13.66 0.05 -1.09
CA GLU A 42 -12.26 -0.14 -1.44
C GLU A 42 -11.99 0.04 -2.94
N GLU A 43 -13.02 -0.15 -3.79
CA GLU A 43 -12.85 0.06 -5.23
C GLU A 43 -12.57 1.52 -5.53
N LYS A 44 -13.16 2.43 -4.76
CA LYS A 44 -12.89 3.85 -4.94
C LYS A 44 -11.45 4.17 -4.53
N PHE A 45 -10.96 3.50 -3.50
CA PHE A 45 -9.57 3.67 -3.07
C PHE A 45 -8.61 3.16 -4.15
N VAL A 46 -8.93 2.00 -4.75
CA VAL A 46 -8.12 1.45 -5.84
C VAL A 46 -8.09 2.44 -7.01
N ALA A 47 -9.25 3.00 -7.36
CA ALA A 47 -9.33 3.96 -8.45
C ALA A 47 -8.54 5.23 -8.14
N ALA A 48 -8.60 5.70 -6.89
CA ALA A 48 -7.84 6.87 -6.47
C ALA A 48 -6.35 6.63 -6.57
N GLY A 49 -5.91 5.41 -6.26
CA GLY A 49 -4.50 5.06 -6.38
C GLY A 49 -4.03 5.06 -7.82
N LYS A 50 -4.87 4.63 -8.75
CA LYS A 50 -4.52 4.63 -10.16
C LYS A 50 -4.19 6.02 -10.68
N LYS A 51 -4.81 7.04 -10.11
CA LYS A 51 -4.55 8.42 -10.50
C LYS A 51 -3.08 8.77 -10.29
N TYR A 52 -2.44 8.13 -9.34
CA TYR A 52 -1.03 8.34 -9.03
C TYR A 52 -0.16 7.15 -9.45
N ASN A 53 -0.68 6.30 -10.33
CA ASN A 53 0.03 5.13 -10.86
C ASN A 53 0.34 4.08 -9.80
N ILE A 54 -0.49 4.01 -8.76
CA ILE A 54 -0.39 2.96 -7.76
C ILE A 54 -1.34 1.84 -8.16
N ILE A 55 -0.81 0.62 -8.28
CA ILE A 55 -1.62 -0.54 -8.62
C ILE A 55 -1.93 -1.31 -7.35
N MET A 56 -3.20 -1.35 -7.01
CA MET A 56 -3.70 -2.06 -5.84
C MET A 56 -4.78 -3.04 -6.28
N VAL A 57 -4.90 -4.15 -5.58
CA VAL A 57 -5.94 -5.14 -5.87
C VAL A 57 -6.93 -5.10 -4.71
N LYS A 58 -8.23 -5.01 -5.03
CA LYS A 58 -9.25 -4.94 -3.98
C LYS A 58 -9.25 -6.23 -3.17
N GLY A 59 -9.34 -6.08 -1.86
CA GLY A 59 -9.26 -7.22 -0.95
C GLY A 59 -10.50 -8.10 -0.99
N SER A 60 -11.65 -7.56 -1.40
CA SER A 60 -12.87 -8.36 -1.47
C SER A 60 -12.72 -9.53 -2.42
N ALA A 61 -11.85 -9.42 -3.43
CA ALA A 61 -11.57 -10.53 -4.33
C ALA A 61 -10.92 -11.71 -3.60
N PHE A 62 -10.38 -11.49 -2.41
CA PHE A 62 -9.69 -12.49 -1.62
C PHE A 62 -10.34 -12.68 -0.24
N GLY A 63 -11.59 -12.24 -0.09
CA GLY A 63 -12.30 -12.37 1.17
C GLY A 63 -11.89 -11.36 2.22
N CYS A 64 -11.25 -10.27 1.82
CA CYS A 64 -10.76 -9.26 2.75
C CYS A 64 -11.35 -7.89 2.39
N ALA A 65 -12.67 -7.77 2.51
CA ALA A 65 -13.37 -6.55 2.15
C ALA A 65 -12.88 -5.38 3.03
N GLY A 66 -12.80 -4.20 2.42
CA GLY A 66 -12.34 -3.01 3.14
C GLY A 66 -10.84 -2.83 3.11
N TYR A 67 -10.11 -3.74 2.48
CA TYR A 67 -8.66 -3.68 2.37
C TYR A 67 -8.24 -3.78 0.91
N VAL A 68 -7.04 -3.32 0.63
CA VAL A 68 -6.41 -3.52 -0.68
C VAL A 68 -5.10 -4.25 -0.48
N ARG A 69 -4.65 -4.93 -1.53
CA ARG A 69 -3.43 -5.73 -1.48
C ARG A 69 -2.36 -5.05 -2.33
N LEU A 70 -1.16 -4.93 -1.76
CA LEU A 70 0.00 -4.40 -2.44
C LEU A 70 1.08 -5.46 -2.50
N ALA A 71 1.72 -5.61 -3.66
CA ALA A 71 2.87 -6.49 -3.79
C ALA A 71 4.14 -5.69 -3.47
N TYR A 72 5.09 -6.31 -2.77
CA TYR A 72 6.37 -5.65 -2.50
C TYR A 72 7.55 -6.41 -3.08
N CYS A 73 7.30 -7.41 -3.91
CA CYS A 73 8.37 -8.10 -4.64
C CYS A 73 8.68 -7.32 -5.93
N VAL A 74 9.17 -6.11 -5.75
CA VAL A 74 9.49 -5.16 -6.81
C VAL A 74 10.83 -4.52 -6.48
N SER A 75 11.30 -3.61 -7.32
CA SER A 75 12.56 -2.92 -7.03
C SER A 75 12.38 -1.94 -5.87
N HIS A 76 13.49 -1.63 -5.18
CA HIS A 76 13.47 -0.62 -4.13
C HIS A 76 12.99 0.72 -4.68
N GLU A 77 13.38 1.05 -5.90
CA GLU A 77 12.98 2.31 -6.51
C GLU A 77 11.48 2.36 -6.72
N THR A 78 10.87 1.23 -7.09
CA THR A 78 9.42 1.17 -7.26
C THR A 78 8.73 1.43 -5.93
N VAL A 79 9.26 0.89 -4.82
CA VAL A 79 8.68 1.14 -3.51
C VAL A 79 8.81 2.61 -3.13
N LYS A 80 9.96 3.21 -3.38
CA LYS A 80 10.16 4.62 -3.06
C LYS A 80 9.21 5.51 -3.85
N ASN A 81 9.05 5.21 -5.14
CA ASN A 81 8.14 5.98 -5.98
C ASN A 81 6.69 5.78 -5.53
N ALA A 82 6.35 4.57 -5.12
CA ALA A 82 5.01 4.31 -4.62
C ALA A 82 4.74 5.11 -3.34
N LEU A 83 5.72 5.22 -2.46
CA LEU A 83 5.54 5.99 -1.23
C LEU A 83 5.34 7.48 -1.51
N ILE A 84 6.01 8.01 -2.53
CA ILE A 84 5.79 9.40 -2.93
C ILE A 84 4.35 9.58 -3.41
N ALA A 85 3.86 8.62 -4.18
CA ALA A 85 2.48 8.66 -4.66
C ALA A 85 1.48 8.47 -3.52
N PHE A 86 1.79 7.59 -2.56
CA PHE A 86 0.93 7.39 -1.40
C PHE A 86 0.87 8.63 -0.52
N GLU A 87 1.94 9.42 -0.49
CA GLU A 87 1.89 10.67 0.25
C GLU A 87 0.84 11.60 -0.34
N LYS A 88 0.79 11.72 -1.65
CA LYS A 88 -0.22 12.54 -2.32
C LYS A 88 -1.62 12.00 -2.04
N LEU A 89 -1.77 10.68 -2.10
CA LEU A 89 -3.05 10.03 -1.84
C LEU A 89 -3.48 10.25 -0.40
N ALA A 90 -2.54 10.16 0.55
CA ALA A 90 -2.84 10.39 1.95
C ALA A 90 -3.31 11.82 2.20
N LYS A 91 -2.73 12.78 1.49
CA LYS A 91 -3.17 14.17 1.60
C LYS A 91 -4.57 14.34 1.05
N ASP A 92 -4.89 13.67 -0.06
CA ASP A 92 -6.22 13.71 -0.64
C ASP A 92 -7.27 13.22 0.33
N TYR A 93 -6.94 12.22 1.15
CA TYR A 93 -7.87 11.65 2.13
C TYR A 93 -7.80 12.33 3.49
N GLY A 94 -6.93 13.32 3.65
CA GLY A 94 -6.78 13.99 4.93
C GLY A 94 -6.11 13.16 6.00
N LEU A 95 -5.41 12.11 5.61
CA LEU A 95 -4.69 11.25 6.56
C LEU A 95 -3.35 11.81 6.97
N TYR A 96 -2.77 12.65 6.14
CA TYR A 96 -1.43 13.17 6.33
C TYR A 96 -1.41 14.63 5.95
N THR A 97 -0.95 15.47 6.86
CA THR A 97 -0.77 16.89 6.59
C THR A 97 0.67 17.25 6.93
N GLU A 98 1.29 17.96 6.01
CA GLU A 98 2.69 18.23 6.15
C GLU A 98 2.91 19.65 6.64
#